data_7c6bc7009ad00d24d8d8683213ea538d
#
_entry.id   7c6bc7009ad00d24d8d8683213ea538d
#
_cell.length_a   1.000
_cell.length_b   1.000
_cell.length_c   1.000
_cell.angle_alpha   90.00
_cell.angle_beta   90.00
_cell.angle_gamma   90.00
#
_symmetry.space_group_name_H-M   'P 1'
#
loop_
_entity.id
_entity.type
_entity.pdbx_description
1 polymer ?
#
loop_
_entity_poly.entity_id
_entity_poly.type
_entity_poly.pdbx_seq_one_letter_code
_entity_poly.pdbx_strand_id
1 'polypeptide(L)'
;IGLLGWLELPLDDARAMVVTGWNEGCVPESVQGHPFLPEALRAVLRLPTNDDRLARDAYAATLLAERSHVAFLSGRRSIEGEPRLPSRLAFHRPEDECVERAQHMIVP
;
A
#
# COMPACT_ATOMS: atom_id res chain seq x y z
N ILE A 1 -5.90 -8.10 20.95
CA ILE A 1 -5.18 -7.75 19.73
C ILE A 1 -5.61 -8.72 18.63
N GLY A 2 -6.11 -8.20 17.52
CA GLY A 2 -6.47 -8.98 16.35
C GLY A 2 -5.47 -8.77 15.22
N LEU A 3 -5.26 -9.80 14.40
CA LEU A 3 -4.53 -9.72 13.15
C LEU A 3 -5.52 -9.83 12.00
N LEU A 4 -5.50 -8.86 11.11
CA LEU A 4 -6.43 -8.76 9.97
C LEU A 4 -5.66 -8.61 8.66
N GLY A 5 -6.26 -9.09 7.57
CA GLY A 5 -5.75 -8.81 6.24
C GLY A 5 -5.95 -7.34 5.86
N TRP A 6 -5.14 -6.87 4.91
CA TRP A 6 -5.14 -5.46 4.47
C TRP A 6 -6.55 -4.94 4.13
N LEU A 7 -7.32 -5.70 3.35
CA LEU A 7 -8.64 -5.28 2.89
C LEU A 7 -9.74 -5.37 3.97
N GLU A 8 -9.46 -6.01 5.09
CA GLU A 8 -10.37 -6.11 6.22
C GLU A 8 -10.26 -4.92 7.18
N LEU A 9 -9.09 -4.25 7.18
CA LEU A 9 -8.81 -3.16 8.11
C LEU A 9 -9.81 -2.00 8.06
N PRO A 10 -10.25 -1.52 6.87
CA PRO A 10 -11.23 -0.44 6.81
C PRO A 10 -12.61 -0.80 7.41
N LEU A 11 -12.91 -2.10 7.51
CA LEU A 11 -14.18 -2.60 8.03
C LEU A 11 -14.15 -2.85 9.54
N ASP A 12 -12.97 -2.83 10.15
CA ASP A 12 -12.80 -3.07 11.59
C ASP A 12 -13.08 -1.80 12.39
N ASP A 13 -13.65 -1.96 13.57
CA ASP A 13 -14.00 -0.87 14.47
C ASP A 13 -12.96 -0.59 15.57
N ALA A 14 -11.78 -1.19 15.47
CA ALA A 14 -10.70 -1.00 16.44
C ALA A 14 -10.39 0.49 16.66
N ARG A 15 -10.15 0.86 17.91
CA ARG A 15 -9.84 2.25 18.28
C ARG A 15 -8.45 2.69 17.80
N ALA A 16 -7.51 1.75 17.69
CA ALA A 16 -6.17 1.99 17.19
C ALA A 16 -5.74 0.84 16.29
N MET A 17 -5.02 1.16 15.23
CA MET A 17 -4.50 0.19 14.27
C MET A 17 -3.04 0.47 13.96
N VAL A 18 -2.29 -0.60 13.71
CA VAL A 18 -0.95 -0.54 13.15
C VAL A 18 -0.95 -1.32 11.85
N VAL A 19 -0.67 -0.64 10.76
CA VAL A 19 -0.59 -1.23 9.41
C VAL A 19 0.88 -1.50 9.11
N THR A 20 1.24 -2.77 8.94
CA THR A 20 2.59 -3.19 8.60
C THR A 20 2.70 -3.52 7.12
N GLY A 21 3.93 -3.64 6.60
CA GLY A 21 4.14 -3.96 5.19
C GLY A 21 3.75 -2.82 4.25
N TRP A 22 3.82 -1.57 4.71
CA TRP A 22 3.52 -0.37 3.92
C TRP A 22 4.65 -0.06 2.96
N ASN A 23 4.91 -1.01 2.06
CA ASN A 23 6.03 -0.98 1.14
C ASN A 23 5.58 -1.08 -0.31
N GLU A 24 6.40 -0.52 -1.20
CA GLU A 24 6.20 -0.64 -2.64
C GLU A 24 6.21 -2.12 -3.06
N GLY A 25 5.28 -2.50 -3.90
CA GLY A 25 5.06 -3.89 -4.32
C GLY A 25 4.14 -4.70 -3.40
N CYS A 26 3.95 -4.28 -2.15
CA CYS A 26 3.01 -4.90 -1.23
C CYS A 26 1.68 -4.14 -1.19
N VAL A 27 1.74 -2.82 -1.03
CA VAL A 27 0.59 -1.92 -1.10
C VAL A 27 1.02 -0.68 -1.89
N PRO A 28 0.48 -0.40 -3.07
CA PRO A 28 -0.51 -1.21 -3.78
C PRO A 28 0.06 -2.54 -4.27
N GLU A 29 -0.77 -3.56 -4.24
CA GLU A 29 -0.42 -4.87 -4.76
C GLU A 29 -0.18 -4.78 -6.26
N SER A 30 0.94 -5.34 -6.70
CA SER A 30 1.29 -5.44 -8.11
C SER A 30 1.69 -6.88 -8.43
N VAL A 31 1.07 -7.44 -9.43
CA VAL A 31 1.36 -8.80 -9.90
C VAL A 31 2.03 -8.71 -11.25
N GLN A 32 3.16 -9.40 -11.41
CA GLN A 32 3.83 -9.50 -12.70
C GLN A 32 2.96 -10.26 -13.69
N GLY A 33 2.92 -9.78 -14.94
CA GLY A 33 2.12 -10.36 -16.00
C GLY A 33 2.50 -11.82 -16.26
N HIS A 34 1.48 -12.67 -16.38
CA HIS A 34 1.68 -14.04 -16.85
C HIS A 34 1.95 -14.03 -18.35
N PRO A 35 2.91 -14.83 -18.89
CA PRO A 35 3.22 -14.84 -20.33
C PRO A 35 2.02 -15.09 -21.23
N PHE A 36 1.05 -15.89 -20.77
CA PHE A 36 -0.16 -16.21 -21.51
C PHE A 36 -1.35 -15.29 -21.22
N LEU A 37 -1.21 -14.38 -20.24
CA LEU A 37 -2.28 -13.48 -19.83
C LEU A 37 -1.71 -12.09 -19.49
N PRO A 38 -1.25 -11.32 -20.51
CA PRO A 38 -0.72 -9.98 -20.29
C PRO A 38 -1.81 -9.01 -19.82
N GLU A 39 -1.40 -7.89 -19.21
CA GLU A 39 -2.30 -6.87 -18.65
C GLU A 39 -3.34 -6.37 -19.66
N ALA A 40 -2.93 -6.15 -20.92
CA ALA A 40 -3.84 -5.70 -21.96
C ALA A 40 -4.97 -6.71 -22.21
N LEU A 41 -4.65 -8.01 -22.21
CA LEU A 41 -5.66 -9.06 -22.38
C LEU A 41 -6.56 -9.17 -21.13
N ARG A 42 -6.02 -8.99 -19.94
CA ARG A 42 -6.81 -8.94 -18.71
C ARG A 42 -7.85 -7.83 -18.75
N ALA A 43 -7.48 -6.66 -19.22
CA ALA A 43 -8.40 -5.52 -19.37
C ALA A 43 -9.54 -5.86 -20.35
N VAL A 44 -9.24 -6.47 -21.50
CA VAL A 44 -10.25 -6.89 -22.49
C VAL A 44 -11.19 -7.94 -21.91
N LEU A 45 -10.68 -8.88 -21.14
CA LEU A 45 -11.46 -9.95 -20.52
C LEU A 45 -12.17 -9.51 -19.22
N ARG A 46 -12.03 -8.25 -18.82
CA ARG A 46 -12.57 -7.68 -17.56
C ARG A 46 -12.09 -8.41 -16.31
N LEU A 47 -10.87 -8.92 -16.35
CA LEU A 47 -10.20 -9.47 -15.17
C LEU A 47 -9.48 -8.34 -14.41
N PRO A 48 -9.25 -8.48 -13.09
CA PRO A 48 -8.56 -7.47 -12.32
C PRO A 48 -7.16 -7.18 -12.87
N THR A 49 -6.88 -5.90 -13.13
CA THR A 49 -5.59 -5.39 -13.58
C THR A 49 -4.81 -4.79 -12.41
N ASN A 50 -3.53 -4.42 -12.63
CA ASN A 50 -2.77 -3.69 -11.61
C ASN A 50 -3.35 -2.30 -11.34
N ASP A 51 -3.97 -1.66 -12.33
CA ASP A 51 -4.68 -0.39 -12.14
C ASP A 51 -5.90 -0.56 -11.22
N ASP A 52 -6.64 -1.65 -11.37
CA ASP A 52 -7.77 -1.97 -10.49
C ASP A 52 -7.29 -2.21 -9.05
N ARG A 53 -6.15 -2.90 -8.88
CA ARG A 53 -5.54 -3.12 -7.57
C ARG A 53 -5.05 -1.81 -6.94
N LEU A 54 -4.44 -0.95 -7.73
CA LEU A 54 -4.02 0.38 -7.28
C LEU A 54 -5.21 1.20 -6.78
N ALA A 55 -6.29 1.24 -7.56
CA ALA A 55 -7.51 1.97 -7.18
C ALA A 55 -8.12 1.41 -5.89
N ARG A 56 -8.22 0.10 -5.76
CA ARG A 56 -8.71 -0.59 -4.57
C ARG A 56 -7.88 -0.25 -3.33
N ASP A 57 -6.57 -0.36 -3.45
CA ASP A 57 -5.66 -0.15 -2.33
C ASP A 57 -5.55 1.33 -1.95
N ALA A 58 -5.61 2.25 -2.93
CA ALA A 58 -5.69 3.68 -2.68
C ALA A 58 -6.97 4.05 -1.93
N TYR A 59 -8.10 3.46 -2.30
CA TYR A 59 -9.36 3.67 -1.60
C TYR A 59 -9.31 3.18 -0.15
N ALA A 60 -8.80 1.97 0.07
CA ALA A 60 -8.62 1.43 1.41
C ALA A 60 -7.68 2.29 2.27
N ALA A 61 -6.56 2.74 1.70
CA ALA A 61 -5.62 3.63 2.37
C ALA A 61 -6.26 4.96 2.76
N THR A 62 -7.09 5.54 1.88
CA THR A 62 -7.82 6.78 2.14
C THR A 62 -8.78 6.62 3.32
N LEU A 63 -9.53 5.52 3.36
CA LEU A 63 -10.44 5.23 4.48
C LEU A 63 -9.70 5.09 5.81
N LEU A 64 -8.55 4.42 5.80
CA LEU A 64 -7.72 4.27 7.01
C LEU A 64 -7.08 5.58 7.45
N ALA A 65 -6.62 6.40 6.50
CA ALA A 65 -5.99 7.68 6.80
C ALA A 65 -6.93 8.69 7.48
N GLU A 66 -8.24 8.54 7.32
CA GLU A 66 -9.24 9.37 7.99
C GLU A 66 -9.43 9.00 9.46
N ARG A 67 -8.92 7.86 9.92
CA ARG A 67 -9.02 7.44 11.31
C ARG A 67 -7.97 8.12 12.18
N SER A 68 -8.33 8.38 13.44
CA SER A 68 -7.51 9.17 14.38
C SER A 68 -6.28 8.43 14.89
N HIS A 69 -6.30 7.11 14.94
CA HIS A 69 -5.26 6.31 15.60
C HIS A 69 -4.80 5.17 14.70
N VAL A 70 -4.20 5.52 13.56
CA VAL A 70 -3.62 4.55 12.63
C VAL A 70 -2.16 4.90 12.38
N ALA A 71 -1.27 3.95 12.57
CA ALA A 71 0.14 4.05 12.25
C ALA A 71 0.48 3.14 11.07
N PHE A 72 1.19 3.67 10.09
CA PHE A 72 1.67 2.91 8.93
C PHE A 72 3.17 2.66 9.08
N LEU A 73 3.58 1.41 9.02
CA LEU A 73 4.96 1.00 9.18
C LEU A 73 5.53 0.44 7.88
N SER A 74 6.61 1.05 7.40
CA SER A 74 7.39 0.58 6.25
C SER A 74 8.67 -0.10 6.71
N GLY A 75 8.92 -1.31 6.22
CA GLY A 75 10.20 -1.97 6.42
C GLY A 75 11.27 -1.36 5.50
N ARG A 76 12.48 -1.20 6.01
CA ARG A 76 13.61 -0.68 5.20
C ARG A 76 14.34 -1.77 4.44
N ARG A 77 14.26 -3.00 4.91
CA ARG A 77 14.91 -4.17 4.30
C ARG A 77 14.01 -5.39 4.38
N SER A 78 14.19 -6.30 3.45
CA SER A 78 13.58 -7.63 3.52
C SER A 78 14.36 -8.54 4.50
N ILE A 79 13.83 -9.74 4.74
CA ILE A 79 14.51 -10.77 5.54
C ILE A 79 15.86 -11.15 4.91
N GLU A 80 15.94 -11.12 3.58
CA GLU A 80 17.17 -11.40 2.81
C GLU A 80 18.14 -10.22 2.79
N GLY A 81 17.78 -9.09 3.39
CA GLY A 81 18.61 -7.89 3.45
C GLY A 81 18.46 -6.93 2.26
N GLU A 82 17.59 -7.24 1.32
CA GLU A 82 17.32 -6.37 0.17
C GLU A 82 16.65 -5.06 0.61
N PRO A 83 17.07 -3.92 0.06
CA PRO A 83 16.44 -2.64 0.41
C PRO A 83 14.99 -2.60 -0.06
N ARG A 84 14.13 -2.01 0.76
CA ARG A 84 12.71 -1.79 0.44
C ARG A 84 12.36 -0.32 0.50
N LEU A 85 11.54 0.10 -0.45
CA LEU A 85 10.99 1.45 -0.47
C LEU A 85 9.61 1.49 0.21
N PRO A 86 9.24 2.62 0.81
CA PRO A 86 7.89 2.82 1.31
C PRO A 86 6.88 2.82 0.15
N SER A 87 5.63 2.51 0.46
CA SER A 87 4.55 2.52 -0.53
C SER A 87 4.42 3.89 -1.20
N ARG A 88 4.18 3.91 -2.51
CA ARG A 88 3.86 5.13 -3.25
C ARG A 88 2.63 5.85 -2.71
N LEU A 89 1.71 5.13 -2.08
CA LEU A 89 0.51 5.72 -1.48
C LEU A 89 0.83 6.64 -0.31
N ALA A 90 1.99 6.47 0.33
CA ALA A 90 2.47 7.39 1.36
C ALA A 90 2.72 8.81 0.80
N PHE A 91 2.98 8.92 -0.49
CA PHE A 91 3.34 10.16 -1.18
C PHE A 91 2.21 10.70 -2.06
N HIS A 92 1.00 10.18 -1.94
CA HIS A 92 -0.17 10.67 -2.66
C HIS A 92 -0.75 11.90 -1.95
N ARG A 93 0.04 12.99 -1.94
CA ARG A 93 -0.26 14.25 -1.25
C ARG A 93 0.39 15.42 -1.99
N PRO A 94 0.07 16.69 -1.64
CA PRO A 94 0.78 17.85 -2.18
C PRO A 94 2.30 17.74 -2.03
N GLU A 95 3.06 18.33 -2.95
CA GLU A 95 4.52 18.15 -3.03
C GLU A 95 5.26 18.56 -1.76
N ASP A 96 4.85 19.65 -1.12
CA ASP A 96 5.42 20.12 0.15
C ASP A 96 5.31 19.09 1.27
N GLU A 97 4.16 18.47 1.40
CA GLU A 97 3.95 17.38 2.37
C GLU A 97 4.74 16.11 2.01
N CYS A 98 4.96 15.87 0.73
CA CYS A 98 5.75 14.71 0.27
C CYS A 98 7.22 14.82 0.71
N VAL A 99 7.81 16.00 0.63
CA VAL A 99 9.21 16.23 1.04
C VAL A 99 9.38 15.98 2.54
N GLU A 100 8.49 16.54 3.35
CA GLU A 100 8.52 16.34 4.80
C GLU A 100 8.37 14.86 5.15
N ARG A 101 7.43 14.18 4.51
CA ARG A 101 7.18 12.75 4.74
C ARG A 101 8.37 11.89 4.30
N ALA A 102 9.00 12.21 3.17
CA ALA A 102 10.18 11.51 2.71
C ALA A 102 11.34 11.65 3.70
N GLN A 103 11.53 12.83 4.28
CA GLN A 103 12.53 13.05 5.31
C GLN A 103 12.30 12.17 6.54
N HIS A 104 11.07 12.03 6.98
CA HIS A 104 10.73 11.18 8.12
C HIS A 104 10.88 9.68 7.86
N MET A 105 10.63 9.24 6.63
CA MET A 105 10.62 7.82 6.28
C MET A 105 11.97 7.29 5.79
N ILE A 106 12.74 8.11 5.10
CA ILE A 106 13.95 7.69 4.37
C ILE A 106 15.23 8.07 5.12
N VAL A 107 15.23 9.18 5.82
CA VAL A 107 16.40 9.62 6.60
C VAL A 107 16.46 8.84 7.92
N PRO A 108 17.61 8.23 8.27
CA PRO A 108 17.78 7.50 9.52
C PRO A 108 17.69 8.38 10.76
#